data_2a4ba368042e2d83485b680cdfa4e067
#
_entry.id   2a4ba368042e2d83485b680cdfa4e067
#
_cell.length_a   1.000
_cell.length_b   1.000
_cell.length_c   1.000
_cell.angle_alpha   90.00
_cell.angle_beta   90.00
_cell.angle_gamma   90.00
#
_symmetry.space_group_name_H-M   'P 1'
#
loop_
_entity.id
_entity.type
_entity.pdbx_description
1 polymer ?
#
loop_
_entity_poly.entity_id
_entity_poly.type
_entity_poly.pdbx_seq_one_letter_code
_entity_poly.pdbx_strand_id
1 'polypeptide(L)'
;VAMVFGFISNANAAKTLKCQTVLNTKADEVKMLKDFTDTVTELTGGSLKFEILPAGAVVGVKETLDAVDKGLIDCGFAWTHYWSGEHPAAMLFGSPVAGGGIGIDNLAFLSWFQYGGGKALYDQLWKEMNRDIKGFMLQPVGPEALGWFPKPIKDMADFRKYKFRTPPGIPGQTYKDIGIASVA
;
A
#
# COMPACT_ATOMS: atom_id res chain seq x y z
N VAL A 1 29.43 -25.25 -48.36
CA VAL A 1 28.05 -25.04 -47.90
C VAL A 1 28.14 -24.48 -46.49
N ALA A 2 27.93 -23.18 -46.29
CA ALA A 2 27.90 -22.56 -44.99
C ALA A 2 26.46 -22.62 -44.44
N MET A 3 26.23 -23.38 -43.36
CA MET A 3 24.97 -23.35 -42.61
C MET A 3 24.93 -22.09 -41.76
N VAL A 4 24.08 -21.14 -42.12
CA VAL A 4 23.72 -20.01 -41.26
C VAL A 4 22.69 -20.49 -40.24
N PHE A 5 23.09 -20.68 -38.99
CA PHE A 5 22.17 -20.86 -37.88
C PHE A 5 21.53 -19.53 -37.55
N GLY A 6 20.32 -19.32 -38.05
CA GLY A 6 19.49 -18.18 -37.65
C GLY A 6 19.04 -18.36 -36.18
N PHE A 7 19.57 -17.55 -35.26
CA PHE A 7 19.00 -17.44 -33.93
C PHE A 7 17.62 -16.79 -34.05
N ILE A 8 16.57 -17.57 -33.93
CA ILE A 8 15.22 -17.06 -33.74
C ILE A 8 15.16 -16.50 -32.32
N SER A 9 15.45 -15.21 -32.17
CA SER A 9 15.14 -14.49 -30.94
C SER A 9 13.62 -14.44 -30.85
N ASN A 10 13.03 -15.20 -29.92
CA ASN A 10 11.65 -14.98 -29.51
C ASN A 10 11.56 -13.60 -28.88
N ALA A 11 11.28 -12.58 -29.66
CA ALA A 11 10.91 -11.27 -29.17
C ALA A 11 9.51 -11.41 -28.52
N ASN A 12 9.45 -11.74 -27.24
CA ASN A 12 8.22 -11.59 -26.47
C ASN A 12 7.81 -10.12 -26.55
N ALA A 13 6.63 -9.85 -27.11
CA ALA A 13 6.08 -8.51 -27.13
C ALA A 13 6.06 -7.93 -25.70
N ALA A 14 6.57 -6.72 -25.52
CA ALA A 14 6.59 -6.07 -24.22
C ALA A 14 5.17 -5.95 -23.67
N LYS A 15 4.95 -6.42 -22.44
CA LYS A 15 3.68 -6.27 -21.73
C LYS A 15 3.71 -4.99 -20.89
N THR A 16 2.77 -4.08 -21.12
CA THR A 16 2.60 -2.89 -20.27
C THR A 16 1.47 -3.14 -19.28
N LEU A 17 1.78 -3.02 -17.99
CA LEU A 17 0.84 -3.14 -16.88
C LEU A 17 0.32 -1.74 -16.49
N LYS A 18 -0.99 -1.58 -16.43
CA LYS A 18 -1.65 -0.37 -15.93
C LYS A 18 -1.81 -0.44 -14.43
N CYS A 19 -1.09 0.41 -13.71
CA CYS A 19 -1.10 0.48 -12.25
C CYS A 19 -1.66 1.82 -11.78
N GLN A 20 -2.81 1.82 -11.11
CA GLN A 20 -3.34 3.04 -10.50
C GLN A 20 -2.84 3.17 -9.06
N THR A 21 -2.37 4.37 -8.70
CA THR A 21 -2.05 4.72 -7.32
C THR A 21 -3.26 5.36 -6.62
N VAL A 22 -3.27 5.32 -5.29
CA VAL A 22 -4.23 6.08 -4.47
C VAL A 22 -3.73 7.48 -4.14
N LEU A 23 -2.60 7.88 -4.72
CA LEU A 23 -1.93 9.16 -4.53
C LEU A 23 -1.85 9.95 -5.83
N ASN A 24 -1.57 11.25 -5.72
CA ASN A 24 -1.20 12.06 -6.87
C ASN A 24 0.23 11.74 -7.33
N THR A 25 0.54 12.03 -8.59
CA THR A 25 1.85 11.69 -9.20
C THR A 25 3.04 12.45 -8.64
N LYS A 26 2.81 13.50 -7.83
CA LYS A 26 3.87 14.30 -7.20
C LYS A 26 4.27 13.79 -5.81
N ALA A 27 3.52 12.83 -5.26
CA ALA A 27 3.84 12.22 -3.97
C ALA A 27 5.18 11.48 -4.02
N ASP A 28 5.96 11.53 -2.95
CA ASP A 28 7.27 10.90 -2.89
C ASP A 28 7.16 9.36 -2.97
N GLU A 29 6.10 8.80 -2.42
CA GLU A 29 5.78 7.37 -2.52
C GLU A 29 5.56 6.94 -3.98
N VAL A 30 4.98 7.80 -4.81
CA VAL A 30 4.79 7.52 -6.24
C VAL A 30 6.11 7.63 -7.01
N LYS A 31 7.02 8.51 -6.61
CA LYS A 31 8.37 8.54 -7.17
C LYS A 31 9.13 7.25 -6.86
N MET A 32 9.07 6.79 -5.59
CA MET A 32 9.68 5.52 -5.18
C MET A 32 9.07 4.31 -5.91
N LEU A 33 7.74 4.31 -6.12
CA LEU A 33 7.09 3.30 -6.94
C LEU A 33 7.62 3.32 -8.38
N LYS A 34 7.81 4.51 -8.94
CA LYS A 34 8.34 4.67 -10.30
C LYS A 34 9.77 4.13 -10.39
N ASP A 35 10.66 4.47 -9.46
CA ASP A 35 12.03 3.95 -9.42
C ASP A 35 12.03 2.40 -9.35
N PHE A 36 11.14 1.81 -8.56
CA PHE A 36 10.96 0.37 -8.50
C PHE A 36 10.51 -0.21 -9.85
N THR A 37 9.49 0.37 -10.48
CA THR A 37 8.97 -0.13 -11.76
C THR A 37 9.94 0.07 -12.92
N ASP A 38 10.72 1.13 -12.91
CA ASP A 38 11.79 1.38 -13.87
C ASP A 38 12.90 0.30 -13.72
N THR A 39 13.29 -0.02 -12.47
CA THR A 39 14.23 -1.11 -12.17
C THR A 39 13.70 -2.47 -12.67
N VAL A 40 12.43 -2.79 -12.42
CA VAL A 40 11.83 -4.03 -12.94
C VAL A 40 11.84 -4.05 -14.46
N THR A 41 11.55 -2.93 -15.10
CA THR A 41 11.59 -2.80 -16.57
C THR A 41 13.00 -3.08 -17.10
N GLU A 42 14.04 -2.53 -16.47
CA GLU A 42 15.44 -2.77 -16.82
C GLU A 42 15.83 -4.26 -16.64
N LEU A 43 15.55 -4.83 -15.46
CA LEU A 43 15.87 -6.21 -15.13
C LEU A 43 15.17 -7.22 -16.05
N THR A 44 14.01 -6.87 -16.61
CA THR A 44 13.28 -7.70 -17.57
C THR A 44 13.65 -7.43 -19.03
N GLY A 45 14.69 -6.63 -19.27
CA GLY A 45 15.12 -6.26 -20.63
C GLY A 45 14.01 -5.55 -21.42
N GLY A 46 13.12 -4.81 -20.73
CA GLY A 46 12.00 -4.08 -21.34
C GLY A 46 10.79 -4.93 -21.71
N SER A 47 10.79 -6.25 -21.39
CA SER A 47 9.65 -7.12 -21.66
C SER A 47 8.46 -6.85 -20.76
N LEU A 48 8.69 -6.25 -19.56
CA LEU A 48 7.65 -5.78 -18.66
C LEU A 48 7.80 -4.26 -18.44
N LYS A 49 6.72 -3.54 -18.67
CA LYS A 49 6.64 -2.08 -18.49
C LYS A 49 5.45 -1.72 -17.62
N PHE A 50 5.48 -0.52 -17.05
CA PHE A 50 4.41 -0.05 -16.17
C PHE A 50 3.93 1.34 -16.61
N GLU A 51 2.61 1.50 -16.66
CA GLU A 51 1.94 2.79 -16.80
C GLU A 51 1.36 3.16 -15.43
N ILE A 52 1.99 4.15 -14.76
CA ILE A 52 1.55 4.59 -13.43
C ILE A 52 0.49 5.69 -13.58
N LEU A 53 -0.71 5.38 -13.15
CA LEU A 53 -1.87 6.25 -13.21
C LEU A 53 -2.14 6.91 -11.84
N PRO A 54 -2.46 8.21 -11.80
CA PRO A 54 -2.77 8.89 -10.53
C PRO A 54 -4.09 8.41 -9.92
N ALA A 55 -4.30 8.76 -8.65
CA ALA A 55 -5.58 8.55 -7.97
C ALA A 55 -6.76 9.08 -8.80
N GLY A 56 -7.79 8.27 -8.95
CA GLY A 56 -9.01 8.64 -9.67
C GLY A 56 -8.91 8.63 -11.19
N ALA A 57 -7.81 8.15 -11.77
CA ALA A 57 -7.65 8.12 -13.23
C ALA A 57 -8.58 7.09 -13.90
N VAL A 58 -8.84 5.97 -13.27
CA VAL A 58 -9.72 4.90 -13.78
C VAL A 58 -10.89 4.70 -12.82
N VAL A 59 -10.61 4.55 -11.53
CA VAL A 59 -11.61 4.35 -10.47
C VAL A 59 -11.29 5.21 -9.25
N GLY A 60 -12.26 5.41 -8.36
CA GLY A 60 -12.02 6.06 -7.07
C GLY A 60 -11.00 5.28 -6.22
N VAL A 61 -10.43 5.98 -5.22
CA VAL A 61 -9.34 5.42 -4.39
C VAL A 61 -9.74 4.12 -3.70
N LYS A 62 -10.96 4.03 -3.16
CA LYS A 62 -11.45 2.85 -2.45
C LYS A 62 -11.80 1.69 -3.37
N GLU A 63 -12.15 1.99 -4.61
CA GLU A 63 -12.49 1.01 -5.65
C GLU A 63 -11.28 0.39 -6.33
N THR A 64 -10.06 0.85 -6.01
CA THR A 64 -8.80 0.35 -6.62
C THR A 64 -8.64 -1.16 -6.43
N LEU A 65 -8.97 -1.70 -5.25
CA LEU A 65 -8.92 -3.15 -4.99
C LEU A 65 -9.84 -3.93 -5.92
N ASP A 66 -11.10 -3.49 -6.03
CA ASP A 66 -12.08 -4.11 -6.91
C ASP A 66 -11.67 -4.06 -8.38
N ALA A 67 -11.04 -2.95 -8.80
CA ALA A 67 -10.59 -2.78 -10.15
C ALA A 67 -9.45 -3.76 -10.52
N VAL A 68 -8.54 -4.04 -9.58
CA VAL A 68 -7.49 -5.05 -9.76
C VAL A 68 -8.10 -6.45 -9.78
N ASP A 69 -8.94 -6.78 -8.80
CA ASP A 69 -9.59 -8.08 -8.66
C ASP A 69 -10.41 -8.47 -9.89
N LYS A 70 -11.09 -7.49 -10.50
CA LYS A 70 -11.88 -7.65 -11.73
C LYS A 70 -11.08 -7.52 -13.03
N GLY A 71 -9.78 -7.28 -12.95
CA GLY A 71 -8.91 -7.10 -14.12
C GLY A 71 -9.16 -5.82 -14.94
N LEU A 72 -9.80 -4.81 -14.35
CA LEU A 72 -9.98 -3.50 -15.00
C LEU A 72 -8.67 -2.73 -15.11
N ILE A 73 -7.80 -2.88 -14.11
CA ILE A 73 -6.40 -2.47 -14.10
C ILE A 73 -5.54 -3.65 -13.67
N ASP A 74 -4.29 -3.69 -14.12
CA ASP A 74 -3.39 -4.82 -13.84
C ASP A 74 -2.83 -4.79 -12.42
N CYS A 75 -2.63 -3.61 -11.84
CA CYS A 75 -2.13 -3.45 -10.47
C CYS A 75 -2.61 -2.15 -9.81
N GLY A 76 -2.59 -2.16 -8.48
CA GLY A 76 -2.89 -1.02 -7.63
C GLY A 76 -1.76 -0.76 -6.63
N PHE A 77 -1.42 0.50 -6.40
CA PHE A 77 -0.52 0.92 -5.34
C PHE A 77 -1.31 1.66 -4.28
N ALA A 78 -1.52 1.02 -3.14
CA ALA A 78 -2.41 1.49 -2.09
C ALA A 78 -2.01 0.97 -0.70
N TRP A 79 -2.55 1.57 0.34
CA TRP A 79 -2.45 1.04 1.70
C TRP A 79 -3.59 0.08 2.00
N THR A 80 -3.25 -1.11 2.46
CA THR A 80 -4.21 -2.19 2.73
C THR A 80 -5.30 -1.77 3.73
N HIS A 81 -4.99 -0.88 4.68
CA HIS A 81 -5.97 -0.41 5.66
C HIS A 81 -7.18 0.35 5.05
N TYR A 82 -7.13 0.76 3.79
CA TYR A 82 -8.28 1.37 3.12
C TYR A 82 -9.48 0.43 3.02
N TRP A 83 -9.25 -0.88 3.09
CA TRP A 83 -10.26 -1.92 3.05
C TRP A 83 -10.53 -2.56 4.41
N SER A 84 -10.19 -1.86 5.51
CA SER A 84 -10.51 -2.31 6.87
C SER A 84 -12.01 -2.45 7.15
N GLY A 85 -12.85 -1.80 6.36
CA GLY A 85 -14.30 -2.00 6.39
C GLY A 85 -14.76 -3.32 5.79
N GLU A 86 -13.97 -3.96 4.93
CA GLU A 86 -14.24 -5.28 4.38
C GLU A 86 -13.67 -6.37 5.29
N HIS A 87 -12.45 -6.17 5.80
CA HIS A 87 -11.82 -7.10 6.73
C HIS A 87 -10.93 -6.36 7.74
N PRO A 88 -11.16 -6.49 9.06
CA PRO A 88 -10.42 -5.73 10.06
C PRO A 88 -8.92 -6.00 10.05
N ALA A 89 -8.48 -7.22 9.68
CA ALA A 89 -7.06 -7.56 9.57
C ALA A 89 -6.33 -6.78 8.45
N ALA A 90 -7.04 -6.13 7.53
CA ALA A 90 -6.44 -5.24 6.54
C ALA A 90 -5.65 -4.09 7.19
N MET A 91 -6.00 -3.69 8.41
CA MET A 91 -5.25 -2.71 9.20
C MET A 91 -3.83 -3.16 9.54
N LEU A 92 -3.60 -4.46 9.75
CA LEU A 92 -2.31 -5.00 10.17
C LEU A 92 -1.22 -4.88 9.09
N PHE A 93 -1.63 -4.73 7.83
CA PHE A 93 -0.74 -4.67 6.66
C PHE A 93 -0.65 -3.27 6.04
N GLY A 94 -1.33 -2.29 6.61
CA GLY A 94 -1.27 -0.90 6.20
C GLY A 94 -0.49 -0.06 7.21
N SER A 95 -1.20 0.83 7.88
CA SER A 95 -0.69 1.63 9.01
C SER A 95 -1.40 1.17 10.29
N PRO A 96 -0.92 0.10 10.95
CA PRO A 96 -1.65 -0.55 12.05
C PRO A 96 -1.77 0.36 13.27
N VAL A 97 -0.77 1.20 13.51
CA VAL A 97 -0.77 2.16 14.62
C VAL A 97 -0.41 3.54 14.08
N ALA A 98 -1.43 4.34 13.81
CA ALA A 98 -1.25 5.73 13.40
C ALA A 98 -1.15 6.63 14.63
N GLY A 99 -0.05 7.35 14.71
CA GLY A 99 0.22 8.32 15.76
C GLY A 99 0.82 7.74 17.04
N GLY A 100 1.46 8.60 17.82
CA GLY A 100 2.01 8.29 19.12
C GLY A 100 3.38 7.60 19.13
N GLY A 101 4.02 7.40 17.99
CA GLY A 101 5.36 6.78 17.90
C GLY A 101 5.40 5.33 18.38
N ILE A 102 4.25 4.67 18.44
CA ILE A 102 4.11 3.28 18.90
C ILE A 102 3.93 2.38 17.67
N GLY A 103 4.61 1.25 17.66
CA GLY A 103 4.49 0.25 16.61
C GLY A 103 5.85 -0.34 16.23
N ILE A 104 5.81 -1.26 15.27
CA ILE A 104 7.00 -1.89 14.71
C ILE A 104 7.67 -0.94 13.71
N ASP A 105 8.99 -0.84 13.73
CA ASP A 105 9.71 -0.06 12.72
C ASP A 105 9.69 -0.73 11.35
N ASN A 106 10.03 0.03 10.31
CA ASN A 106 9.93 -0.41 8.92
C ASN A 106 10.76 -1.65 8.64
N LEU A 107 11.98 -1.72 9.17
CA LEU A 107 12.89 -2.84 8.92
C LEU A 107 12.42 -4.11 9.62
N ALA A 108 11.99 -3.98 10.87
CA ALA A 108 11.43 -5.09 11.63
C ALA A 108 10.12 -5.58 10.99
N PHE A 109 9.27 -4.67 10.49
CA PHE A 109 8.06 -5.04 9.76
C PHE A 109 8.37 -5.81 8.47
N LEU A 110 9.31 -5.34 7.67
CA LEU A 110 9.75 -6.06 6.46
C LEU A 110 10.34 -7.42 6.79
N SER A 111 11.16 -7.51 7.83
CA SER A 111 11.74 -8.77 8.29
C SER A 111 10.68 -9.76 8.72
N TRP A 112 9.70 -9.31 9.52
CA TRP A 112 8.55 -10.13 9.88
C TRP A 112 7.73 -10.54 8.65
N PHE A 113 7.48 -9.60 7.75
CA PHE A 113 6.69 -9.88 6.54
C PHE A 113 7.35 -10.96 5.67
N GLN A 114 8.66 -10.86 5.44
CA GLN A 114 9.39 -11.78 4.56
C GLN A 114 9.76 -13.11 5.25
N TYR A 115 10.13 -13.08 6.51
CA TYR A 115 10.72 -14.23 7.21
C TYR A 115 9.96 -14.70 8.45
N GLY A 116 9.07 -13.87 8.99
CA GLY A 116 8.30 -14.13 10.21
C GLY A 116 6.86 -14.61 9.97
N GLY A 117 6.51 -14.97 8.74
CA GLY A 117 5.17 -15.48 8.41
C GLY A 117 4.17 -14.42 7.96
N GLY A 118 4.53 -13.13 7.97
CA GLY A 118 3.63 -12.03 7.56
C GLY A 118 3.10 -12.18 6.15
N LYS A 119 3.94 -12.62 5.21
CA LYS A 119 3.54 -12.88 3.82
C LYS A 119 2.43 -13.93 3.70
N ALA A 120 2.52 -15.02 4.47
CA ALA A 120 1.50 -16.06 4.46
C ALA A 120 0.15 -15.55 5.01
N LEU A 121 0.19 -14.75 6.07
CA LEU A 121 -1.01 -14.10 6.63
C LEU A 121 -1.60 -13.06 5.65
N TYR A 122 -0.75 -12.36 4.91
CA TYR A 122 -1.21 -11.42 3.89
C TYR A 122 -1.88 -12.12 2.73
N ASP A 123 -1.34 -13.24 2.25
CA ASP A 123 -1.98 -14.08 1.24
C ASP A 123 -3.28 -14.71 1.75
N GLN A 124 -3.38 -15.02 3.05
CA GLN A 124 -4.60 -15.50 3.68
C GLN A 124 -5.68 -14.41 3.73
N LEU A 125 -5.32 -13.17 4.07
CA LEU A 125 -6.25 -12.03 4.09
C LEU A 125 -7.01 -11.92 2.76
N TRP A 126 -6.31 -11.97 1.62
CA TRP A 126 -6.96 -11.86 0.32
C TRP A 126 -7.94 -13.00 0.05
N LYS A 127 -7.61 -14.21 0.48
CA LYS A 127 -8.50 -15.38 0.38
C LYS A 127 -9.75 -15.21 1.24
N GLU A 128 -9.61 -14.73 2.48
CA GLU A 128 -10.72 -14.47 3.39
C GLU A 128 -11.64 -13.34 2.89
N MET A 129 -11.07 -12.36 2.20
CA MET A 129 -11.82 -11.32 1.49
C MET A 129 -12.42 -11.80 0.16
N ASN A 130 -12.19 -13.06 -0.23
CA ASN A 130 -12.60 -13.64 -1.52
C ASN A 130 -12.09 -12.83 -2.71
N ARG A 131 -10.79 -12.46 -2.69
CA ARG A 131 -10.09 -11.70 -3.73
C ARG A 131 -9.03 -12.53 -4.42
N ASP A 132 -9.03 -12.54 -5.77
CA ASP A 132 -7.99 -13.21 -6.59
C ASP A 132 -6.89 -12.22 -6.94
N ILE A 133 -6.15 -11.82 -5.93
CA ILE A 133 -5.03 -10.87 -6.08
C ILE A 133 -3.74 -11.38 -5.45
N LYS A 134 -2.62 -10.85 -5.91
CA LYS A 134 -1.30 -11.07 -5.33
C LYS A 134 -0.78 -9.76 -4.73
N GLY A 135 -0.59 -9.75 -3.42
CA GLY A 135 -0.07 -8.58 -2.71
C GLY A 135 1.45 -8.63 -2.52
N PHE A 136 2.06 -7.45 -2.66
CA PHE A 136 3.49 -7.22 -2.42
C PHE A 136 3.66 -6.03 -1.49
N MET A 137 4.56 -6.14 -0.52
CA MET A 137 4.90 -5.03 0.36
C MET A 137 6.06 -4.23 -0.25
N LEU A 138 5.80 -3.00 -0.66
CA LEU A 138 6.81 -2.12 -1.25
C LEU A 138 7.30 -1.05 -0.28
N GLN A 139 6.38 -0.44 0.47
CA GLN A 139 6.68 0.67 1.36
C GLN A 139 6.02 0.43 2.72
N PRO A 140 6.69 -0.25 3.64
CA PRO A 140 6.19 -0.35 5.01
C PRO A 140 6.24 1.03 5.66
N VAL A 141 5.14 1.41 6.30
CA VAL A 141 5.06 2.64 7.08
C VAL A 141 5.42 2.30 8.53
N GLY A 142 6.42 2.98 9.05
CA GLY A 142 6.81 2.86 10.46
C GLY A 142 5.90 3.65 11.40
N PRO A 143 6.25 3.73 12.69
CA PRO A 143 5.51 4.50 13.67
C PRO A 143 5.40 5.97 13.25
N GLU A 144 4.18 6.46 13.15
CA GLU A 144 3.92 7.87 12.83
C GLU A 144 3.98 8.72 14.10
N ALA A 145 4.39 9.97 13.97
CA ALA A 145 4.24 10.95 15.05
C ALA A 145 2.76 11.10 15.43
N LEU A 146 2.50 11.42 16.71
CA LEU A 146 1.13 11.60 17.20
C LEU A 146 0.32 12.56 16.33
N GLY A 147 0.92 13.65 15.88
CA GLY A 147 0.27 14.63 15.02
C GLY A 147 0.86 16.02 15.16
N TRP A 148 0.27 16.95 14.40
CA TRP A 148 0.60 18.37 14.42
C TRP A 148 -0.52 19.16 15.08
N PHE A 149 -0.19 19.91 16.12
CA PHE A 149 -1.16 20.65 16.92
C PHE A 149 -0.79 22.14 16.95
N PRO A 150 -1.77 23.04 16.98
CA PRO A 150 -1.50 24.49 17.03
C PRO A 150 -0.89 24.95 18.35
N LYS A 151 -1.00 24.12 19.41
CA LYS A 151 -0.41 24.35 20.72
C LYS A 151 0.10 23.03 21.31
N PRO A 152 1.11 23.05 22.20
CA PRO A 152 1.56 21.85 22.89
C PRO A 152 0.43 21.17 23.65
N ILE A 153 0.37 19.84 23.53
CA ILE A 153 -0.52 18.99 24.33
C ILE A 153 0.23 18.70 25.65
N LYS A 154 -0.33 19.13 26.75
CA LYS A 154 0.27 18.97 28.08
C LYS A 154 -0.25 17.73 28.79
N ASP A 155 -1.51 17.39 28.55
CA ASP A 155 -2.19 16.28 29.18
C ASP A 155 -3.36 15.78 28.31
N MET A 156 -4.04 14.75 28.77
CA MET A 156 -5.19 14.17 28.09
C MET A 156 -6.39 15.12 28.01
N ALA A 157 -6.53 16.06 28.95
CA ALA A 157 -7.62 17.04 28.92
C ALA A 157 -7.40 18.04 27.78
N ASP A 158 -6.15 18.42 27.52
CA ASP A 158 -5.79 19.24 26.35
C ASP A 158 -6.04 18.47 25.06
N PHE A 159 -5.67 17.19 24.99
CA PHE A 159 -5.87 16.40 23.77
C PHE A 159 -7.35 16.24 23.43
N ARG A 160 -8.22 16.03 24.41
CA ARG A 160 -9.67 15.88 24.21
C ARG A 160 -10.36 17.13 23.65
N LYS A 161 -9.70 18.29 23.63
CA LYS A 161 -10.24 19.52 23.03
C LYS A 161 -10.19 19.52 21.51
N TYR A 162 -9.43 18.61 20.89
CA TYR A 162 -9.24 18.55 19.44
C TYR A 162 -10.07 17.46 18.79
N LYS A 163 -10.51 17.71 17.54
CA LYS A 163 -10.92 16.65 16.62
C LYS A 163 -9.64 16.07 16.01
N PHE A 164 -9.39 14.82 16.26
CA PHE A 164 -8.16 14.17 15.88
C PHE A 164 -8.39 13.25 14.67
N ARG A 165 -7.74 13.55 13.54
CA ARG A 165 -7.80 12.68 12.36
C ARG A 165 -6.90 11.48 12.57
N THR A 166 -7.46 10.28 12.40
CA THR A 166 -6.71 9.03 12.42
C THR A 166 -7.19 8.11 11.28
N PRO A 167 -6.40 7.12 10.84
CA PRO A 167 -6.94 6.07 10.02
C PRO A 167 -8.15 5.39 10.68
N PRO A 168 -9.15 4.94 9.90
CA PRO A 168 -10.29 4.19 10.44
C PRO A 168 -9.85 2.84 11.02
N GLY A 169 -10.76 2.14 11.70
CA GLY A 169 -10.48 0.83 12.29
C GLY A 169 -9.82 0.92 13.67
N ILE A 170 -8.80 0.10 13.93
CA ILE A 170 -8.18 -0.04 15.26
C ILE A 170 -7.69 1.29 15.83
N PRO A 171 -6.90 2.12 15.12
CA PRO A 171 -6.44 3.40 15.68
C PRO A 171 -7.61 4.33 16.04
N GLY A 172 -8.56 4.47 15.13
CA GLY A 172 -9.73 5.32 15.38
C GLY A 172 -10.54 4.88 16.59
N GLN A 173 -10.71 3.57 16.80
CA GLN A 173 -11.40 3.02 17.97
C GLN A 173 -10.60 3.26 19.24
N THR A 174 -9.29 2.98 19.22
CA THR A 174 -8.40 3.22 20.39
C THR A 174 -8.50 4.65 20.89
N TYR A 175 -8.46 5.64 19.99
CA TYR A 175 -8.60 7.03 20.40
C TYR A 175 -9.98 7.36 20.95
N LYS A 176 -11.06 6.80 20.39
CA LYS A 176 -12.41 6.97 20.92
C LYS A 176 -12.55 6.39 22.33
N ASP A 177 -11.97 5.22 22.58
CA ASP A 177 -12.05 4.53 23.88
C ASP A 177 -11.38 5.33 25.01
N ILE A 178 -10.37 6.13 24.69
CA ILE A 178 -9.75 7.07 25.65
C ILE A 178 -10.37 8.48 25.63
N GLY A 179 -11.51 8.65 24.95
CA GLY A 179 -12.29 9.88 24.95
C GLY A 179 -11.81 10.97 24.01
N ILE A 180 -11.06 10.62 22.96
CA ILE A 180 -10.64 11.55 21.91
C ILE A 180 -11.68 11.55 20.78
N ALA A 181 -12.08 12.75 20.30
CA ALA A 181 -12.96 12.90 19.14
C ALA A 181 -12.22 12.51 17.85
N SER A 182 -12.17 11.19 17.55
CA SER A 182 -11.49 10.64 16.38
C SER A 182 -12.39 10.73 15.14
N VAL A 183 -11.81 11.20 14.04
CA VAL A 183 -12.42 11.27 12.70
C VAL A 183 -11.47 10.65 11.68
N ALA A 184 -12.02 10.03 10.60
CA ALA A 184 -11.25 9.42 9.51
C ALA A 184 -11.08 10.37 8.34
#